data_c75a2beb6799992f5474fe88c9a936c8
#
_entry.id   c75a2beb6799992f5474fe88c9a936c8
#
_cell.length_a   1.000
_cell.length_b   1.000
_cell.length_c   1.000
_cell.angle_alpha   90.00
_cell.angle_beta   90.00
_cell.angle_gamma   90.00
#
_symmetry.space_group_name_H-M   'P 1'
#
loop_
_entity.id
_entity.type
_entity.pdbx_description
1 polymer ?
#
loop_
_entity_poly.entity_id
_entity_poly.type
_entity_poly.pdbx_seq_one_letter_code
_entity_poly.pdbx_strand_id
1 'polypeptide(L)'
;MSRYEEITQQLIFSPKTWLITGVAGFIGSNLLEKLLKLNQVVIGLDNFSTGHQYNLDEVKTLVSTEQWSRFCFIEGDIRDLTTCEQVMKGVDHVLHQAALGSVPRSIVDPITTNATNITGFLNILHAAKNAQVQSFTYAASSSTYGDHPALPKVEENIGNPLSPYAVTKYVNEIYAQVYARTYGFKTIGLRYFNVFGRRQDPNGAYAAVIPKWTAAMLKGDDVYINGDGETSRDFCYIDNVIQMNILSALAKDSAKDN
;
A
#
# COMPACT_ATOMS: atom_id res chain seq x y z
N MET A 1 13.80 21.38 11.48
CA MET A 1 13.57 20.46 10.33
C MET A 1 13.03 19.16 10.91
N SER A 2 11.91 18.66 10.41
CA SER A 2 11.37 17.36 10.84
C SER A 2 12.23 16.22 10.26
N ARG A 3 12.15 15.02 10.87
CA ARG A 3 12.87 13.84 10.35
C ARG A 3 12.48 13.52 8.90
N TYR A 4 11.23 13.77 8.53
CA TYR A 4 10.76 13.58 7.16
C TYR A 4 11.42 14.56 6.17
N GLU A 5 11.56 15.83 6.54
CA GLU A 5 12.26 16.82 5.71
C GLU A 5 13.73 16.47 5.53
N GLU A 6 14.42 16.03 6.58
CA GLU A 6 15.81 15.56 6.49
C GLU A 6 15.94 14.40 5.51
N ILE A 7 15.09 13.37 5.65
CA ILE A 7 15.09 12.18 4.79
C ILE A 7 14.79 12.54 3.33
N THR A 8 13.79 13.39 3.08
CA THR A 8 13.46 13.79 1.71
C THR A 8 14.58 14.59 1.04
N GLN A 9 15.29 15.42 1.78
CA GLN A 9 16.49 16.09 1.27
C GLN A 9 17.61 15.08 0.96
N GLN A 10 17.87 14.11 1.84
CA GLN A 10 18.88 13.07 1.60
C GLN A 10 18.56 12.26 0.33
N LEU A 11 17.30 11.90 0.10
CA LEU A 11 16.87 11.17 -1.09
C LEU A 11 17.15 11.93 -2.39
N ILE A 12 16.96 13.25 -2.42
CA ILE A 12 17.24 14.08 -3.60
C ILE A 12 18.72 13.99 -4.00
N PHE A 13 19.64 13.96 -3.03
CA PHE A 13 21.08 13.91 -3.26
C PHE A 13 21.63 12.48 -3.46
N SER A 14 20.88 11.46 -3.03
CA SER A 14 21.28 10.05 -3.13
C SER A 14 20.10 9.20 -3.64
N PRO A 15 19.78 9.29 -4.94
CA PRO A 15 18.69 8.53 -5.54
C PRO A 15 18.86 7.03 -5.33
N LYS A 16 17.74 6.35 -5.06
CA LYS A 16 17.62 4.92 -4.86
C LYS A 16 16.63 4.32 -5.86
N THR A 17 16.68 3.01 -6.02
CA THR A 17 15.74 2.26 -6.86
C THR A 17 14.64 1.69 -5.97
N TRP A 18 13.39 2.04 -6.27
CA TRP A 18 12.21 1.64 -5.52
C TRP A 18 11.32 0.75 -6.37
N LEU A 19 10.82 -0.34 -5.79
CA LEU A 19 9.71 -1.10 -6.36
C LEU A 19 8.41 -0.68 -5.67
N ILE A 20 7.42 -0.27 -6.46
CA ILE A 20 6.04 -0.08 -6.00
C ILE A 20 5.18 -1.15 -6.67
N THR A 21 4.59 -2.06 -5.90
CA THR A 21 3.54 -2.95 -6.40
C THR A 21 2.17 -2.31 -6.19
N GLY A 22 1.24 -2.52 -7.12
CA GLY A 22 -0.05 -1.80 -7.10
C GLY A 22 0.11 -0.32 -7.48
N VAL A 23 1.08 -0.03 -8.36
CA VAL A 23 1.49 1.35 -8.72
C VAL A 23 0.41 2.14 -9.44
N ALA A 24 -0.48 1.48 -10.17
CA ALA A 24 -1.62 2.12 -10.86
C ALA A 24 -2.85 2.31 -9.95
N GLY A 25 -2.79 1.83 -8.70
CA GLY A 25 -3.82 2.01 -7.69
C GLY A 25 -3.77 3.39 -7.00
N PHE A 26 -4.72 3.62 -6.11
CA PHE A 26 -4.85 4.87 -5.33
C PHE A 26 -3.56 5.22 -4.57
N ILE A 27 -3.12 4.36 -3.63
CA ILE A 27 -1.96 4.65 -2.79
C ILE A 27 -0.67 4.58 -3.62
N GLY A 28 -0.52 3.54 -4.48
CA GLY A 28 0.67 3.33 -5.29
C GLY A 28 0.99 4.50 -6.21
N SER A 29 0.00 5.09 -6.88
CA SER A 29 0.20 6.23 -7.77
C SER A 29 0.59 7.53 -7.04
N ASN A 30 0.12 7.71 -5.80
CA ASN A 30 0.54 8.83 -4.95
C ASN A 30 1.99 8.65 -4.45
N LEU A 31 2.41 7.42 -4.13
CA LEU A 31 3.80 7.10 -3.81
C LEU A 31 4.71 7.31 -5.02
N LEU A 32 4.29 6.88 -6.22
CA LEU A 32 5.00 7.10 -7.47
C LEU A 32 5.27 8.59 -7.70
N GLU A 33 4.23 9.43 -7.66
CA GLU A 33 4.36 10.88 -7.81
C GLU A 33 5.39 11.47 -6.82
N LYS A 34 5.28 11.09 -5.55
CA LYS A 34 6.19 11.61 -4.52
C LYS A 34 7.63 11.18 -4.75
N LEU A 35 7.89 9.92 -5.05
CA LEU A 35 9.25 9.43 -5.29
C LEU A 35 9.87 10.04 -6.54
N LEU A 36 9.12 10.20 -7.63
CA LEU A 36 9.60 10.88 -8.83
C LEU A 36 9.95 12.35 -8.56
N LYS A 37 9.13 13.06 -7.79
CA LYS A 37 9.43 14.44 -7.35
C LYS A 37 10.69 14.54 -6.45
N LEU A 38 11.09 13.44 -5.82
CA LEU A 38 12.34 13.30 -5.08
C LEU A 38 13.49 12.74 -5.95
N ASN A 39 13.32 12.71 -7.28
CA ASN A 39 14.29 12.23 -8.25
C ASN A 39 14.70 10.76 -8.08
N GLN A 40 13.86 9.94 -7.48
CA GLN A 40 14.11 8.52 -7.30
C GLN A 40 13.89 7.73 -8.60
N VAL A 41 14.53 6.56 -8.73
CA VAL A 41 14.23 5.58 -9.79
C VAL A 41 13.10 4.67 -9.28
N VAL A 42 12.05 4.50 -10.07
CA VAL A 42 10.89 3.71 -9.66
C VAL A 42 10.56 2.63 -10.69
N ILE A 43 10.50 1.39 -10.23
CA ILE A 43 9.89 0.27 -10.95
C ILE A 43 8.48 0.11 -10.42
N GLY A 44 7.49 0.14 -11.28
CA GLY A 44 6.09 -0.05 -10.91
C GLY A 44 5.54 -1.35 -11.47
N LEU A 45 4.96 -2.18 -10.61
CA LEU A 45 4.28 -3.43 -10.98
C LEU A 45 2.79 -3.30 -10.71
N ASP A 46 1.96 -3.56 -11.72
CA ASP A 46 0.50 -3.61 -11.61
C ASP A 46 -0.10 -4.49 -12.73
N ASN A 47 -1.22 -5.13 -12.49
CA ASN A 47 -1.97 -5.91 -13.48
C ASN A 47 -3.31 -5.26 -13.87
N PHE A 48 -3.53 -4.02 -13.44
CA PHE A 48 -4.75 -3.24 -13.65
C PHE A 48 -6.05 -3.91 -13.17
N SER A 49 -5.98 -4.91 -12.29
CA SER A 49 -7.22 -5.54 -11.75
C SER A 49 -8.09 -4.59 -10.92
N THR A 50 -7.47 -3.60 -10.29
CA THR A 50 -8.14 -2.51 -9.55
C THR A 50 -7.45 -1.16 -9.71
N GLY A 51 -6.27 -1.13 -10.31
CA GLY A 51 -5.56 0.06 -10.72
C GLY A 51 -6.04 0.56 -12.07
N HIS A 52 -5.72 1.81 -12.41
CA HIS A 52 -6.17 2.44 -13.64
C HIS A 52 -5.05 3.19 -14.35
N GLN A 53 -4.98 3.05 -15.68
CA GLN A 53 -3.99 3.75 -16.49
C GLN A 53 -4.05 5.28 -16.29
N TYR A 54 -5.25 5.84 -16.15
CA TYR A 54 -5.42 7.28 -15.95
C TYR A 54 -4.71 7.83 -14.69
N ASN A 55 -4.50 7.00 -13.66
CA ASN A 55 -3.70 7.40 -12.48
C ASN A 55 -2.24 7.62 -12.85
N LEU A 56 -1.66 6.77 -13.70
CA LEU A 56 -0.29 6.91 -14.19
C LEU A 56 -0.17 8.10 -15.15
N ASP A 57 -1.17 8.29 -16.02
CA ASP A 57 -1.23 9.42 -16.96
C ASP A 57 -1.30 10.75 -16.20
N GLU A 58 -2.11 10.84 -15.14
CA GLU A 58 -2.14 12.01 -14.26
C GLU A 58 -0.78 12.28 -13.61
N VAL A 59 -0.14 11.26 -13.03
CA VAL A 59 1.21 11.41 -12.44
C VAL A 59 2.18 11.97 -13.47
N LYS A 60 2.14 11.48 -14.71
CA LYS A 60 3.00 11.96 -15.80
C LYS A 60 2.85 13.46 -16.04
N THR A 61 1.65 14.01 -15.89
CA THR A 61 1.41 15.46 -16.03
C THR A 61 1.91 16.31 -14.86
N LEU A 62 2.13 15.69 -13.70
CA LEU A 62 2.48 16.35 -12.44
C LEU A 62 3.98 16.34 -12.11
N VAL A 63 4.79 15.69 -12.96
CA VAL A 63 6.25 15.58 -12.83
C VAL A 63 6.94 16.07 -14.10
N SER A 64 8.24 16.41 -14.02
CA SER A 64 8.99 16.80 -15.22
C SER A 64 9.26 15.59 -16.13
N THR A 65 9.57 15.85 -17.42
CA THR A 65 9.97 14.81 -18.38
C THR A 65 11.18 14.02 -17.86
N GLU A 66 12.16 14.68 -17.24
CA GLU A 66 13.31 14.02 -16.62
C GLU A 66 12.91 13.12 -15.46
N GLN A 67 12.02 13.59 -14.57
CA GLN A 67 11.51 12.79 -13.47
C GLN A 67 10.74 11.57 -13.97
N TRP A 68 9.88 11.76 -14.99
CA TRP A 68 9.13 10.67 -15.60
C TRP A 68 10.03 9.63 -16.28
N SER A 69 11.16 10.02 -16.86
CA SER A 69 12.11 9.07 -17.47
C SER A 69 12.76 8.11 -16.46
N ARG A 70 12.61 8.37 -15.16
CA ARG A 70 13.07 7.50 -14.07
C ARG A 70 12.04 6.45 -13.65
N PHE A 71 10.89 6.40 -14.32
CA PHE A 71 9.83 5.42 -14.08
C PHE A 71 9.83 4.34 -15.15
N CYS A 72 9.86 3.08 -14.71
CA CYS A 72 9.68 1.91 -15.54
C CYS A 72 8.41 1.17 -15.08
N PHE A 73 7.41 1.10 -15.95
CA PHE A 73 6.18 0.33 -15.68
C PHE A 73 6.32 -1.09 -16.22
N ILE A 74 5.92 -2.06 -15.42
CA ILE A 74 5.86 -3.48 -15.78
C ILE A 74 4.43 -3.94 -15.51
N GLU A 75 3.72 -4.34 -16.56
CA GLU A 75 2.44 -5.00 -16.41
C GLU A 75 2.68 -6.46 -16.03
N GLY A 76 2.15 -6.86 -14.86
CA GLY A 76 2.36 -8.20 -14.35
C GLY A 76 1.63 -8.45 -13.04
N ASP A 77 1.57 -9.72 -12.65
CA ASP A 77 0.80 -10.18 -11.50
C ASP A 77 1.71 -10.66 -10.37
N ILE A 78 1.47 -10.20 -9.16
CA ILE A 78 2.22 -10.64 -7.96
C ILE A 78 2.03 -12.14 -7.65
N ARG A 79 0.99 -12.78 -8.19
CA ARG A 79 0.76 -14.22 -8.07
C ARG A 79 1.76 -15.05 -8.89
N ASP A 80 2.42 -14.45 -9.87
CA ASP A 80 3.51 -15.07 -10.61
C ASP A 80 4.87 -14.78 -9.96
N LEU A 81 5.47 -15.81 -9.37
CA LEU A 81 6.76 -15.68 -8.69
C LEU A 81 7.87 -15.23 -9.66
N THR A 82 7.85 -15.69 -10.91
CA THR A 82 8.86 -15.32 -11.91
C THR A 82 8.85 -13.81 -12.18
N THR A 83 7.67 -13.24 -12.34
CA THR A 83 7.48 -11.79 -12.47
C THR A 83 8.01 -11.07 -11.23
N CYS A 84 7.69 -11.56 -10.02
CA CYS A 84 8.17 -10.96 -8.77
C CYS A 84 9.70 -10.95 -8.67
N GLU A 85 10.38 -12.03 -9.07
CA GLU A 85 11.84 -12.13 -9.08
C GLU A 85 12.48 -11.20 -10.14
N GLN A 86 11.84 -11.07 -11.29
CA GLN A 86 12.34 -10.19 -12.36
C GLN A 86 12.30 -8.70 -11.96
N VAL A 87 11.18 -8.22 -11.40
CA VAL A 87 11.03 -6.83 -11.00
C VAL A 87 11.89 -6.44 -9.80
N MET A 88 12.39 -7.43 -9.06
CA MET A 88 13.19 -7.20 -7.85
C MET A 88 14.68 -6.92 -8.13
N LYS A 89 15.13 -7.09 -9.38
CA LYS A 89 16.54 -6.92 -9.74
C LYS A 89 17.00 -5.46 -9.60
N GLY A 90 18.02 -5.23 -8.76
CA GLY A 90 18.59 -3.91 -8.52
C GLY A 90 17.71 -2.96 -7.68
N VAL A 91 16.70 -3.48 -7.01
CA VAL A 91 15.82 -2.72 -6.12
C VAL A 91 16.49 -2.52 -4.76
N ASP A 92 16.49 -1.28 -4.26
CA ASP A 92 16.93 -0.94 -2.90
C ASP A 92 15.76 -1.08 -1.89
N HIS A 93 14.59 -0.55 -2.24
CA HIS A 93 13.44 -0.44 -1.33
C HIS A 93 12.15 -0.92 -1.99
N VAL A 94 11.34 -1.66 -1.25
CA VAL A 94 10.03 -2.14 -1.71
C VAL A 94 8.91 -1.46 -0.94
N LEU A 95 7.93 -0.91 -1.68
CA LEU A 95 6.65 -0.42 -1.17
C LEU A 95 5.54 -1.31 -1.75
N HIS A 96 5.12 -2.31 -0.97
CA HIS A 96 4.14 -3.29 -1.43
C HIS A 96 2.72 -2.83 -1.12
N GLN A 97 2.02 -2.31 -2.14
CA GLN A 97 0.64 -1.84 -2.05
C GLN A 97 -0.37 -2.73 -2.79
N ALA A 98 0.11 -3.64 -3.66
CA ALA A 98 -0.75 -4.52 -4.43
C ALA A 98 -1.55 -5.47 -3.53
N ALA A 99 -2.86 -5.37 -3.60
CA ALA A 99 -3.81 -6.25 -2.93
C ALA A 99 -5.21 -6.04 -3.49
N LEU A 100 -6.06 -7.04 -3.35
CA LEU A 100 -7.51 -6.88 -3.51
C LEU A 100 -8.07 -6.37 -2.17
N GLY A 101 -8.32 -5.06 -2.10
CA GLY A 101 -9.00 -4.41 -0.99
C GLY A 101 -10.50 -4.69 -1.02
N SER A 102 -11.20 -4.43 0.11
CA SER A 102 -12.64 -4.53 0.27
C SER A 102 -13.11 -5.80 0.99
N VAL A 103 -13.75 -5.59 2.12
CA VAL A 103 -14.42 -6.65 2.89
C VAL A 103 -15.54 -7.32 2.07
N PRO A 104 -16.49 -6.56 1.45
CA PRO A 104 -17.55 -7.18 0.65
C PRO A 104 -17.02 -8.02 -0.53
N ARG A 105 -15.98 -7.55 -1.25
CA ARG A 105 -15.36 -8.35 -2.31
C ARG A 105 -14.84 -9.68 -1.79
N SER A 106 -14.16 -9.67 -0.65
CA SER A 106 -13.58 -10.88 -0.05
C SER A 106 -14.63 -11.90 0.40
N ILE A 107 -15.85 -11.45 0.72
CA ILE A 107 -16.97 -12.33 1.05
C ILE A 107 -17.53 -12.98 -0.23
N VAL A 108 -17.62 -12.22 -1.32
CA VAL A 108 -18.13 -12.73 -2.62
C VAL A 108 -17.12 -13.66 -3.29
N ASP A 109 -15.82 -13.29 -3.27
CA ASP A 109 -14.75 -14.08 -3.89
C ASP A 109 -13.55 -14.19 -2.94
N PRO A 110 -13.62 -15.07 -1.95
CA PRO A 110 -12.52 -15.30 -1.00
C PRO A 110 -11.32 -15.98 -1.65
N ILE A 111 -11.52 -16.79 -2.67
CA ILE A 111 -10.43 -17.55 -3.32
C ILE A 111 -9.48 -16.63 -4.06
N THR A 112 -10.00 -15.74 -4.94
CA THR A 112 -9.16 -14.76 -5.64
C THR A 112 -8.53 -13.77 -4.66
N THR A 113 -9.27 -13.36 -3.62
CA THR A 113 -8.74 -12.50 -2.55
C THR A 113 -7.56 -13.17 -1.84
N ASN A 114 -7.69 -14.45 -1.48
CA ASN A 114 -6.61 -15.22 -0.86
C ASN A 114 -5.40 -15.37 -1.79
N ALA A 115 -5.62 -15.77 -3.05
CA ALA A 115 -4.55 -15.96 -4.02
C ALA A 115 -3.74 -14.68 -4.23
N THR A 116 -4.41 -13.52 -4.30
CA THR A 116 -3.73 -12.24 -4.47
C THR A 116 -3.05 -11.77 -3.19
N ASN A 117 -3.78 -11.74 -2.08
CA ASN A 117 -3.32 -11.10 -0.86
C ASN A 117 -2.37 -11.97 -0.03
N ILE A 118 -2.46 -13.30 -0.12
CA ILE A 118 -1.56 -14.20 0.62
C ILE A 118 -0.47 -14.74 -0.30
N THR A 119 -0.82 -15.44 -1.39
CA THR A 119 0.19 -16.01 -2.27
C THR A 119 1.01 -14.91 -2.96
N GLY A 120 0.34 -13.86 -3.48
CA GLY A 120 1.02 -12.71 -4.08
C GLY A 120 1.93 -11.98 -3.10
N PHE A 121 1.47 -11.74 -1.86
CA PHE A 121 2.31 -11.17 -0.81
C PHE A 121 3.55 -12.03 -0.53
N LEU A 122 3.36 -13.33 -0.37
CA LEU A 122 4.46 -14.25 -0.09
C LEU A 122 5.48 -14.28 -1.22
N ASN A 123 5.04 -14.26 -2.49
CA ASN A 123 5.93 -14.20 -3.65
C ASN A 123 6.81 -12.94 -3.62
N ILE A 124 6.22 -11.76 -3.42
CA ILE A 124 6.95 -10.49 -3.34
C ILE A 124 7.89 -10.45 -2.13
N LEU A 125 7.43 -10.92 -0.97
CA LEU A 125 8.25 -10.99 0.24
C LEU A 125 9.47 -11.91 0.04
N HIS A 126 9.23 -13.08 -0.58
CA HIS A 126 10.29 -14.05 -0.86
C HIS A 126 11.31 -13.54 -1.88
N ALA A 127 10.83 -12.94 -2.98
CA ALA A 127 11.68 -12.33 -3.99
C ALA A 127 12.53 -11.18 -3.41
N ALA A 128 11.93 -10.33 -2.57
CA ALA A 128 12.62 -9.23 -1.89
C ALA A 128 13.73 -9.74 -0.95
N LYS A 129 13.43 -10.76 -0.16
CA LYS A 129 14.43 -11.44 0.71
C LYS A 129 15.57 -12.04 -0.11
N ASN A 130 15.29 -12.72 -1.22
CA ASN A 130 16.31 -13.32 -2.08
C ASN A 130 17.18 -12.27 -2.78
N ALA A 131 16.60 -11.14 -3.19
CA ALA A 131 17.31 -10.00 -3.77
C ALA A 131 18.07 -9.16 -2.73
N GLN A 132 17.92 -9.44 -1.44
CA GLN A 132 18.57 -8.72 -0.33
C GLN A 132 18.27 -7.21 -0.34
N VAL A 133 17.02 -6.82 -0.63
CA VAL A 133 16.63 -5.41 -0.60
C VAL A 133 16.85 -4.80 0.79
N GLN A 134 17.15 -3.51 0.85
CA GLN A 134 17.48 -2.81 2.10
C GLN A 134 16.24 -2.63 3.01
N SER A 135 15.05 -2.55 2.42
CA SER A 135 13.80 -2.45 3.18
C SER A 135 12.59 -2.97 2.41
N PHE A 136 11.63 -3.46 3.19
CA PHE A 136 10.33 -3.90 2.69
C PHE A 136 9.23 -3.32 3.59
N THR A 137 8.47 -2.36 3.04
CA THR A 137 7.30 -1.78 3.71
C THR A 137 6.05 -2.22 2.98
N TYR A 138 5.03 -2.65 3.72
CA TYR A 138 3.80 -3.18 3.11
C TYR A 138 2.52 -2.62 3.73
N ALA A 139 1.47 -2.62 2.93
CA ALA A 139 0.12 -2.26 3.34
C ALA A 139 -0.49 -3.39 4.18
N ALA A 140 -0.39 -3.29 5.50
CA ALA A 140 -1.24 -4.00 6.44
C ALA A 140 -2.61 -3.30 6.53
N SER A 141 -3.45 -3.62 7.50
CA SER A 141 -4.80 -3.07 7.57
C SER A 141 -5.29 -2.96 9.01
N SER A 142 -6.04 -1.91 9.31
CA SER A 142 -6.79 -1.79 10.55
C SER A 142 -7.83 -2.91 10.74
N SER A 143 -8.22 -3.62 9.68
CA SER A 143 -9.09 -4.80 9.76
C SER A 143 -8.49 -5.94 10.59
N THR A 144 -7.15 -5.95 10.78
CA THR A 144 -6.45 -6.90 11.66
C THR A 144 -6.87 -6.76 13.13
N TYR A 145 -7.32 -5.57 13.56
CA TYR A 145 -7.82 -5.39 14.91
C TYR A 145 -9.12 -6.17 15.20
N GLY A 146 -9.85 -6.59 14.16
CA GLY A 146 -11.01 -7.46 14.27
C GLY A 146 -12.07 -6.93 15.23
N ASP A 147 -12.57 -7.82 16.10
CA ASP A 147 -13.61 -7.54 17.10
C ASP A 147 -13.08 -6.99 18.45
N HIS A 148 -11.78 -6.66 18.53
CA HIS A 148 -11.20 -6.14 19.79
C HIS A 148 -11.93 -4.84 20.21
N PRO A 149 -12.46 -4.74 21.43
CA PRO A 149 -13.37 -3.64 21.81
C PRO A 149 -12.64 -2.35 22.21
N ALA A 150 -11.40 -2.42 22.69
CA ALA A 150 -10.71 -1.27 23.27
C ALA A 150 -10.40 -0.17 22.25
N LEU A 151 -10.47 1.08 22.72
CA LEU A 151 -10.04 2.30 22.01
C LEU A 151 -9.11 3.11 22.95
N PRO A 152 -8.07 3.75 22.41
CA PRO A 152 -7.61 3.65 21.02
C PRO A 152 -7.11 2.25 20.68
N LYS A 153 -7.07 1.92 19.37
CA LYS A 153 -6.40 0.68 18.92
C LYS A 153 -4.90 0.81 19.10
N VAL A 154 -4.27 -0.25 19.61
CA VAL A 154 -2.82 -0.36 19.78
C VAL A 154 -2.34 -1.66 19.14
N GLU A 155 -1.12 -1.69 18.64
CA GLU A 155 -0.62 -2.74 17.78
C GLU A 155 -0.61 -4.13 18.44
N GLU A 156 -0.36 -4.19 19.73
CA GLU A 156 -0.25 -5.44 20.50
C GLU A 156 -1.60 -6.13 20.73
N ASN A 157 -2.70 -5.38 20.64
CA ASN A 157 -4.03 -5.87 21.00
C ASN A 157 -4.91 -6.04 19.77
N ILE A 158 -5.02 -7.28 19.30
CA ILE A 158 -5.90 -7.65 18.19
C ILE A 158 -6.98 -8.61 18.67
N GLY A 159 -8.15 -8.60 18.01
CA GLY A 159 -9.22 -9.54 18.19
C GLY A 159 -9.27 -10.59 17.07
N ASN A 160 -10.44 -11.15 16.85
CA ASN A 160 -10.68 -12.12 15.80
C ASN A 160 -10.95 -11.41 14.47
N PRO A 161 -10.35 -11.83 13.35
CA PRO A 161 -10.67 -11.28 12.04
C PRO A 161 -12.15 -11.46 11.68
N LEU A 162 -12.79 -10.39 11.19
CA LEU A 162 -14.23 -10.37 10.89
C LEU A 162 -14.57 -10.61 9.41
N SER A 163 -13.57 -10.88 8.56
CA SER A 163 -13.77 -11.12 7.12
C SER A 163 -12.60 -11.88 6.50
N PRO A 164 -12.81 -12.54 5.34
CA PRO A 164 -11.70 -13.14 4.60
C PRO A 164 -10.59 -12.13 4.28
N TYR A 165 -10.92 -10.87 3.95
CA TYR A 165 -9.93 -9.80 3.76
C TYR A 165 -9.08 -9.58 5.03
N ALA A 166 -9.72 -9.48 6.19
CA ALA A 166 -9.01 -9.30 7.46
C ALA A 166 -8.06 -10.47 7.75
N VAL A 167 -8.49 -11.72 7.48
CA VAL A 167 -7.64 -12.91 7.59
C VAL A 167 -6.42 -12.76 6.68
N THR A 168 -6.60 -12.37 5.41
CA THR A 168 -5.45 -12.25 4.49
C THR A 168 -4.43 -11.21 4.96
N LYS A 169 -4.89 -10.09 5.51
CA LYS A 169 -3.99 -9.05 6.02
C LYS A 169 -3.27 -9.48 7.30
N TYR A 170 -3.93 -10.18 8.18
CA TYR A 170 -3.30 -10.74 9.37
C TYR A 170 -2.26 -11.82 9.02
N VAL A 171 -2.55 -12.68 8.06
CA VAL A 171 -1.58 -13.70 7.57
C VAL A 171 -0.33 -13.04 7.01
N ASN A 172 -0.42 -11.88 6.34
CA ASN A 172 0.74 -11.14 5.87
C ASN A 172 1.67 -10.73 7.02
N GLU A 173 1.10 -10.24 8.12
CA GLU A 173 1.86 -9.89 9.33
C GLU A 173 2.54 -11.12 9.96
N ILE A 174 1.85 -12.26 10.00
CA ILE A 174 2.42 -13.52 10.50
C ILE A 174 3.61 -13.97 9.62
N TYR A 175 3.48 -13.92 8.27
CA TYR A 175 4.59 -14.22 7.37
C TYR A 175 5.77 -13.27 7.58
N ALA A 176 5.51 -11.96 7.69
CA ALA A 176 6.54 -10.96 7.95
C ALA A 176 7.34 -11.26 9.23
N GLN A 177 6.66 -11.58 10.34
CA GLN A 177 7.28 -11.97 11.60
C GLN A 177 8.10 -13.25 11.49
N VAL A 178 7.61 -14.26 10.77
CA VAL A 178 8.34 -15.52 10.54
C VAL A 178 9.59 -15.24 9.70
N TYR A 179 9.50 -14.42 8.65
CA TYR A 179 10.66 -14.06 7.82
C TYR A 179 11.72 -13.31 8.61
N ALA A 180 11.32 -12.41 9.52
CA ALA A 180 12.26 -11.73 10.41
C ALA A 180 13.02 -12.73 11.32
N ARG A 181 12.31 -13.67 11.95
CA ARG A 181 12.90 -14.66 12.88
C ARG A 181 13.72 -15.72 12.17
N THR A 182 13.25 -16.21 11.01
CA THR A 182 13.87 -17.36 10.34
C THR A 182 15.00 -16.95 9.40
N TYR A 183 14.82 -15.82 8.69
CA TYR A 183 15.75 -15.36 7.65
C TYR A 183 16.47 -14.06 8.00
N GLY A 184 16.19 -13.44 9.15
CA GLY A 184 16.71 -12.11 9.49
C GLY A 184 16.17 -10.99 8.60
N PHE A 185 15.16 -11.26 7.78
CA PHE A 185 14.59 -10.31 6.85
C PHE A 185 13.47 -9.50 7.52
N LYS A 186 13.84 -8.35 8.07
CA LYS A 186 12.94 -7.47 8.81
C LYS A 186 12.14 -6.57 7.87
N THR A 187 10.86 -6.37 8.19
CA THR A 187 9.93 -5.58 7.40
C THR A 187 9.14 -4.62 8.29
N ILE A 188 8.38 -3.69 7.69
CA ILE A 188 7.42 -2.85 8.41
C ILE A 188 6.06 -2.95 7.73
N GLY A 189 5.04 -3.40 8.47
CA GLY A 189 3.65 -3.38 8.06
C GLY A 189 2.92 -2.15 8.60
N LEU A 190 2.27 -1.38 7.74
CA LEU A 190 1.49 -0.21 8.14
C LEU A 190 0.00 -0.56 8.14
N ARG A 191 -0.61 -0.66 9.33
CA ARG A 191 -2.05 -0.89 9.48
C ARG A 191 -2.85 0.35 9.12
N TYR A 192 -3.09 0.55 7.81
CA TYR A 192 -3.87 1.69 7.35
C TYR A 192 -5.28 1.64 7.91
N PHE A 193 -5.73 2.79 8.45
CA PHE A 193 -7.13 3.09 8.67
C PHE A 193 -7.76 3.61 7.38
N ASN A 194 -8.94 4.21 7.42
CA ASN A 194 -9.68 4.61 6.21
C ASN A 194 -8.93 5.71 5.43
N VAL A 195 -8.05 5.32 4.54
CA VAL A 195 -7.27 6.26 3.73
C VAL A 195 -8.19 6.98 2.74
N PHE A 196 -7.99 8.29 2.59
CA PHE A 196 -8.71 9.12 1.61
C PHE A 196 -7.75 10.11 0.94
N GLY A 197 -8.09 10.53 -0.28
CA GLY A 197 -7.31 11.52 -1.01
C GLY A 197 -7.40 11.40 -2.52
N ARG A 198 -6.48 12.07 -3.20
CA ARG A 198 -6.41 12.13 -4.67
C ARG A 198 -6.31 10.73 -5.28
N ARG A 199 -6.91 10.53 -6.45
CA ARG A 199 -6.92 9.28 -7.21
C ARG A 199 -7.61 8.10 -6.51
N GLN A 200 -8.41 8.37 -5.48
CA GLN A 200 -9.31 7.38 -4.92
C GLN A 200 -10.57 7.30 -5.79
N ASP A 201 -10.86 6.11 -6.33
CA ASP A 201 -12.00 5.91 -7.24
C ASP A 201 -13.34 6.05 -6.50
N PRO A 202 -14.20 7.02 -6.88
CA PRO A 202 -15.53 7.17 -6.30
C PRO A 202 -16.55 6.18 -6.87
N ASN A 203 -16.25 5.54 -8.02
CA ASN A 203 -17.20 4.73 -8.79
C ASN A 203 -16.99 3.22 -8.59
N GLY A 204 -15.97 2.80 -7.87
CA GLY A 204 -15.75 1.39 -7.58
C GLY A 204 -16.95 0.75 -6.87
N ALA A 205 -17.28 -0.50 -7.19
CA ALA A 205 -18.40 -1.23 -6.58
C ALA A 205 -18.36 -1.22 -5.04
N TYR A 206 -17.20 -0.95 -4.47
CA TYR A 206 -16.93 -0.86 -3.03
C TYR A 206 -16.24 0.45 -2.66
N ALA A 207 -16.62 1.55 -3.34
CA ALA A 207 -16.04 2.87 -3.08
C ALA A 207 -16.22 3.29 -1.61
N ALA A 208 -15.17 3.86 -1.04
CA ALA A 208 -15.19 4.35 0.34
C ALA A 208 -16.11 5.57 0.48
N VAL A 209 -16.55 5.84 1.71
CA VAL A 209 -17.55 6.87 1.99
C VAL A 209 -17.13 8.27 1.52
N ILE A 210 -15.90 8.71 1.79
CA ILE A 210 -15.44 10.05 1.43
C ILE A 210 -15.48 10.30 -0.08
N PRO A 211 -14.81 9.51 -0.96
CA PRO A 211 -14.87 9.76 -2.39
C PRO A 211 -16.28 9.64 -2.96
N LYS A 212 -17.08 8.69 -2.46
CA LYS A 212 -18.47 8.50 -2.90
C LYS A 212 -19.35 9.71 -2.58
N TRP A 213 -19.30 10.20 -1.35
CA TRP A 213 -20.09 11.35 -0.93
C TRP A 213 -19.60 12.63 -1.60
N THR A 214 -18.29 12.84 -1.72
CA THR A 214 -17.73 13.99 -2.44
C THR A 214 -18.21 14.02 -3.89
N ALA A 215 -18.16 12.87 -4.58
CA ALA A 215 -18.63 12.79 -5.96
C ALA A 215 -20.14 13.07 -6.10
N ALA A 216 -20.96 12.55 -5.17
CA ALA A 216 -22.41 12.81 -5.14
C ALA A 216 -22.69 14.31 -4.91
N MET A 217 -22.08 14.91 -3.89
CA MET A 217 -22.25 16.35 -3.59
C MET A 217 -21.82 17.25 -4.75
N LEU A 218 -20.73 16.93 -5.44
CA LEU A 218 -20.26 17.70 -6.62
C LEU A 218 -21.24 17.63 -7.80
N LYS A 219 -21.99 16.52 -7.91
CA LYS A 219 -23.03 16.33 -8.95
C LYS A 219 -24.40 16.88 -8.55
N GLY A 220 -24.59 17.26 -7.29
CA GLY A 220 -25.89 17.61 -6.73
C GLY A 220 -26.80 16.41 -6.45
N ASP A 221 -26.20 15.20 -6.37
CA ASP A 221 -26.90 13.96 -6.04
C ASP A 221 -27.10 13.82 -4.52
N ASP A 222 -28.06 13.01 -4.11
CA ASP A 222 -28.31 12.71 -2.70
C ASP A 222 -27.17 11.92 -2.06
N VAL A 223 -26.89 12.25 -0.80
CA VAL A 223 -25.95 11.51 0.05
C VAL A 223 -26.71 10.65 1.05
N TYR A 224 -26.45 9.35 1.02
CA TYR A 224 -27.13 8.40 1.90
C TYR A 224 -26.26 8.00 3.09
N ILE A 225 -26.82 8.12 4.30
CA ILE A 225 -26.25 7.63 5.55
C ILE A 225 -26.83 6.25 5.83
N ASN A 226 -25.95 5.25 5.95
CA ASN A 226 -26.38 3.89 6.30
C ASN A 226 -26.48 3.76 7.82
N GLY A 227 -27.63 3.27 8.30
CA GLY A 227 -27.91 3.11 9.74
C GLY A 227 -28.41 4.42 10.38
N ASP A 228 -28.06 4.61 11.65
CA ASP A 228 -28.52 5.74 12.48
C ASP A 228 -27.63 7.00 12.38
N GLY A 229 -26.52 6.92 11.66
CA GLY A 229 -25.57 8.03 11.51
C GLY A 229 -24.55 8.15 12.66
N GLU A 230 -24.65 7.36 13.71
CA GLU A 230 -23.74 7.41 14.87
C GLU A 230 -22.40 6.66 14.66
N THR A 231 -22.25 6.00 13.50
CA THR A 231 -21.02 5.26 13.20
C THR A 231 -19.85 6.22 12.94
N SER A 232 -18.81 6.15 13.76
CA SER A 232 -17.55 6.88 13.56
C SER A 232 -16.49 6.02 12.91
N ARG A 233 -15.54 6.66 12.21
CA ARG A 233 -14.38 6.05 11.61
C ARG A 233 -13.16 6.97 11.77
N ASP A 234 -12.00 6.37 11.89
CA ASP A 234 -10.74 7.07 11.83
C ASP A 234 -10.27 7.20 10.38
N PHE A 235 -10.02 8.42 9.92
CA PHE A 235 -9.64 8.71 8.55
C PHE A 235 -8.19 9.17 8.47
N CYS A 236 -7.44 8.62 7.51
CA CYS A 236 -6.05 8.95 7.26
C CYS A 236 -5.88 9.60 5.89
N TYR A 237 -5.40 10.85 5.86
CA TYR A 237 -5.14 11.54 4.59
C TYR A 237 -3.95 10.92 3.85
N ILE A 238 -4.04 10.85 2.53
CA ILE A 238 -3.05 10.16 1.69
C ILE A 238 -1.62 10.67 1.90
N ASP A 239 -1.39 11.96 2.14
CA ASP A 239 -0.04 12.49 2.34
C ASP A 239 0.60 11.95 3.63
N ASN A 240 -0.18 11.65 4.67
CA ASN A 240 0.31 10.99 5.88
C ASN A 240 0.75 9.55 5.59
N VAL A 241 0.00 8.83 4.74
CA VAL A 241 0.36 7.48 4.28
C VAL A 241 1.66 7.49 3.49
N ILE A 242 1.81 8.45 2.55
CA ILE A 242 3.04 8.63 1.78
C ILE A 242 4.22 8.89 2.71
N GLN A 243 4.06 9.82 3.64
CA GLN A 243 5.09 10.16 4.63
C GLN A 243 5.53 8.93 5.43
N MET A 244 4.59 8.17 5.96
CA MET A 244 4.89 6.98 6.77
C MET A 244 5.55 5.87 5.95
N ASN A 245 5.16 5.65 4.69
CA ASN A 245 5.84 4.69 3.82
C ASN A 245 7.31 5.03 3.60
N ILE A 246 7.63 6.30 3.32
CA ILE A 246 9.00 6.75 3.10
C ILE A 246 9.82 6.68 4.41
N LEU A 247 9.25 7.11 5.53
CA LEU A 247 9.89 7.03 6.84
C LEU A 247 10.18 5.58 7.23
N SER A 248 9.22 4.67 7.03
CA SER A 248 9.35 3.23 7.31
C SER A 248 10.43 2.57 6.45
N ALA A 249 10.46 2.87 5.15
CA ALA A 249 11.46 2.31 4.25
C ALA A 249 12.90 2.70 4.64
N LEU A 250 13.09 3.88 5.21
CA LEU A 250 14.39 4.41 5.63
C LEU A 250 14.61 4.38 7.16
N ALA A 251 13.77 3.63 7.86
CA ALA A 251 13.91 3.43 9.29
C ALA A 251 15.15 2.58 9.63
N LYS A 252 15.71 2.82 10.80
CA LYS A 252 16.80 1.98 11.32
C LYS A 252 16.30 0.57 11.61
N ASP A 253 17.19 -0.41 11.56
CA ASP A 253 16.83 -1.82 11.81
C ASP A 253 16.20 -2.08 13.18
N SER A 254 16.51 -1.25 14.17
CA SER A 254 15.86 -1.31 15.50
C SER A 254 14.37 -0.95 15.49
N ALA A 255 13.88 -0.31 14.43
CA ALA A 255 12.47 0.03 14.25
C ALA A 255 11.74 -0.95 13.32
N LYS A 256 12.43 -1.96 12.79
CA LYS A 256 11.90 -2.95 11.84
C LYS A 256 11.68 -4.27 12.57
N ASP A 257 10.84 -4.30 13.56
CA ASP A 257 10.75 -5.51 14.38
C ASP A 257 9.45 -6.26 14.27
N ASN A 258 8.59 -5.94 13.34
CA ASN A 258 7.34 -6.69 13.32
C ASN A 258 6.65 -6.63 11.98
#